data_d5b771bc482d193ae5ac418ebbda19e8
#
_entry.id   d5b771bc482d193ae5ac418ebbda19e8
#
_cell.length_a   1.000
_cell.length_b   1.000
_cell.length_c   1.000
_cell.angle_alpha   90.00
_cell.angle_beta   90.00
_cell.angle_gamma   90.00
#
_symmetry.space_group_name_H-M   'P 1'
#
loop_
_entity.id
_entity.type
_entity.pdbx_description
1 polymer ?
#
loop_
_entity_poly.entity_id
_entity_poly.type
_entity_poly.pdbx_seq_one_letter_code
_entity_poly.pdbx_strand_id
1 'polypeptide(L)'
;DLDERGPEPDRARELMEAVDTFFNRHHALPKLHYDLHTAIRGSLYTRFVVEPYAETATDAEQWQWLAAADMQAVLHQHQHSWTFSHYSKHYHHAQAFTFELGRVAPFGENDMAALAPMLTLLSSLSAGYEPPKKTAETMAFFKVQHELMRQAEAFTLCFDNDVPNFSRFEPGTCLAKDSVAGDFIVEETPLHVVFPNAQVEIGARAALLVVPSHAIT
;
A
#
# COMPACT_ATOMS: atom_id res chain seq x y z
N ASP A 1 11.97 -3.54 16.70
CA ASP A 1 12.64 -4.63 17.40
C ASP A 1 11.63 -5.37 18.28
N LEU A 2 11.52 -6.71 18.16
CA LEU A 2 10.56 -7.53 18.94
C LEU A 2 10.88 -7.57 20.43
N ASP A 3 12.10 -7.20 20.81
CA ASP A 3 12.53 -7.10 22.22
C ASP A 3 12.23 -5.74 22.84
N GLU A 4 11.89 -4.75 22.04
CA GLU A 4 11.51 -3.43 22.53
C GLU A 4 10.19 -3.50 23.31
N ARG A 5 10.10 -2.74 24.41
CA ARG A 5 8.92 -2.63 25.27
C ARG A 5 8.30 -1.24 25.16
N GLY A 6 6.99 -1.19 25.18
CA GLY A 6 6.23 0.06 25.09
C GLY A 6 4.87 -0.16 24.48
N PRO A 7 3.99 0.86 24.47
CA PRO A 7 2.63 0.71 23.99
C PRO A 7 2.53 0.21 22.53
N GLU A 8 3.35 0.76 21.62
CA GLU A 8 3.34 0.40 20.21
C GLU A 8 3.93 -1.00 19.96
N PRO A 9 5.13 -1.37 20.44
CA PRO A 9 5.65 -2.73 20.28
C PRO A 9 4.79 -3.80 20.98
N ASP A 10 4.22 -3.49 22.15
CA ASP A 10 3.33 -4.42 22.85
C ASP A 10 2.06 -4.67 22.06
N ARG A 11 1.46 -3.62 21.47
CA ARG A 11 0.29 -3.75 20.59
C ARG A 11 0.61 -4.51 19.30
N ALA A 12 1.78 -4.27 18.71
CA ALA A 12 2.20 -5.01 17.52
C ALA A 12 2.28 -6.51 17.81
N ARG A 13 2.90 -6.91 18.95
CA ARG A 13 2.95 -8.33 19.37
C ARG A 13 1.56 -8.92 19.58
N GLU A 14 0.66 -8.20 20.26
CA GLU A 14 -0.72 -8.65 20.46
C GLU A 14 -1.44 -8.92 19.13
N LEU A 15 -1.28 -8.05 18.14
CA LEU A 15 -1.87 -8.22 16.81
C LEU A 15 -1.26 -9.41 16.06
N MET A 16 0.08 -9.59 16.13
CA MET A 16 0.76 -10.74 15.53
C MET A 16 0.28 -12.05 16.16
N GLU A 17 0.21 -12.14 17.48
CA GLU A 17 -0.27 -13.32 18.21
C GLU A 17 -1.74 -13.65 17.85
N ALA A 18 -2.58 -12.62 17.67
CA ALA A 18 -3.97 -12.80 17.26
C ALA A 18 -4.08 -13.39 15.84
N VAL A 19 -3.28 -12.90 14.91
CA VAL A 19 -3.20 -13.42 13.53
C VAL A 19 -2.65 -14.85 13.51
N ASP A 20 -1.57 -15.13 14.25
CA ASP A 20 -1.00 -16.47 14.39
C ASP A 20 -2.05 -17.47 14.90
N THR A 21 -2.73 -17.08 15.98
CA THR A 21 -3.78 -17.92 16.57
C THR A 21 -4.93 -18.17 15.58
N PHE A 22 -5.39 -17.14 14.88
CA PHE A 22 -6.48 -17.23 13.92
C PHE A 22 -6.12 -18.15 12.75
N PHE A 23 -4.99 -17.90 12.09
CA PHE A 23 -4.59 -18.68 10.91
C PHE A 23 -4.17 -20.11 11.25
N ASN A 24 -3.57 -20.34 12.41
CA ASN A 24 -3.19 -21.70 12.84
C ASN A 24 -4.39 -22.58 13.21
N ARG A 25 -5.49 -22.01 13.70
CA ARG A 25 -6.73 -22.75 13.91
C ARG A 25 -7.35 -23.28 12.61
N HIS A 26 -7.08 -22.61 11.50
CA HIS A 26 -7.68 -22.89 10.20
C HIS A 26 -6.62 -23.10 9.11
N HIS A 27 -5.53 -23.78 9.46
CA HIS A 27 -4.35 -23.93 8.61
C HIS A 27 -4.62 -24.55 7.23
N ALA A 28 -5.70 -25.33 7.08
CA ALA A 28 -6.11 -25.97 5.83
C ALA A 28 -6.99 -25.07 4.92
N LEU A 29 -7.41 -23.91 5.39
CA LEU A 29 -8.25 -22.98 4.62
C LEU A 29 -7.42 -21.92 3.94
N PRO A 30 -7.89 -21.36 2.80
CA PRO A 30 -7.30 -20.16 2.21
C PRO A 30 -7.27 -19.01 3.23
N LYS A 31 -6.15 -18.31 3.28
CA LYS A 31 -5.93 -17.21 4.22
C LYS A 31 -6.01 -15.89 3.48
N LEU A 32 -6.89 -15.00 3.95
CA LEU A 32 -7.06 -13.66 3.44
C LEU A 32 -6.81 -12.64 4.56
N HIS A 33 -6.06 -11.58 4.26
CA HIS A 33 -5.87 -10.45 5.17
C HIS A 33 -6.01 -9.13 4.40
N TYR A 34 -7.11 -8.46 4.58
CA TYR A 34 -7.42 -7.17 3.99
C TYR A 34 -7.34 -6.09 5.08
N ASP A 35 -6.25 -5.32 5.06
CA ASP A 35 -5.98 -4.24 6.00
C ASP A 35 -6.56 -2.93 5.43
N LEU A 36 -7.67 -2.47 6.01
CA LEU A 36 -8.48 -1.38 5.46
C LEU A 36 -8.04 -0.02 6.02
N HIS A 37 -7.50 0.82 5.15
CA HIS A 37 -7.03 2.16 5.45
C HIS A 37 -7.78 3.23 4.66
N THR A 38 -7.55 4.49 5.02
CA THR A 38 -7.88 5.68 4.26
C THR A 38 -6.64 6.55 4.11
N ALA A 39 -6.43 7.12 2.93
CA ALA A 39 -5.28 7.94 2.63
C ALA A 39 -5.42 9.35 3.23
N ILE A 40 -4.39 9.85 3.91
CA ILE A 40 -4.33 11.23 4.40
C ILE A 40 -4.25 12.20 3.23
N ARG A 41 -3.58 11.81 2.16
CA ARG A 41 -3.29 12.62 0.96
C ARG A 41 -4.24 12.27 -0.18
N GLY A 42 -4.51 13.24 -1.05
CA GLY A 42 -5.22 12.99 -2.32
C GLY A 42 -4.46 11.99 -3.19
N SER A 43 -5.18 11.35 -4.10
CA SER A 43 -4.61 10.36 -5.02
C SER A 43 -5.28 10.48 -6.39
N LEU A 44 -4.51 10.29 -7.48
CA LEU A 44 -5.06 10.18 -8.83
C LEU A 44 -5.87 8.90 -9.00
N TYR A 45 -5.53 7.86 -8.26
CA TYR A 45 -6.33 6.66 -8.08
C TYR A 45 -6.93 6.70 -6.68
N THR A 46 -8.17 7.13 -6.56
CA THR A 46 -8.82 7.39 -5.26
C THR A 46 -8.83 6.16 -4.36
N ARG A 47 -9.01 4.98 -4.95
CA ARG A 47 -8.94 3.69 -4.26
C ARG A 47 -7.86 2.82 -4.88
N PHE A 48 -6.91 2.41 -4.09
CA PHE A 48 -5.82 1.54 -4.55
C PHE A 48 -5.40 0.58 -3.44
N VAL A 49 -4.64 -0.43 -3.81
CA VAL A 49 -4.07 -1.38 -2.85
C VAL A 49 -2.55 -1.35 -2.91
N VAL A 50 -1.94 -1.56 -1.76
CA VAL A 50 -0.51 -1.86 -1.64
C VAL A 50 -0.39 -3.36 -1.44
N GLU A 51 0.28 -4.03 -2.38
CA GLU A 51 0.66 -5.42 -2.26
C GLU A 51 2.02 -5.52 -1.57
N PRO A 52 2.11 -6.15 -0.40
CA PRO A 52 3.38 -6.39 0.27
C PRO A 52 4.28 -7.31 -0.56
N TYR A 53 5.57 -7.04 -0.54
CA TYR A 53 6.56 -7.95 -1.11
C TYR A 53 6.62 -9.25 -0.28
N ALA A 54 6.52 -10.40 -0.93
CA ALA A 54 6.75 -11.71 -0.35
C ALA A 54 6.97 -12.74 -1.47
N GLU A 55 7.50 -13.91 -1.12
CA GLU A 55 7.62 -15.05 -2.05
C GLU A 55 6.27 -15.67 -2.40
N THR A 56 5.26 -15.45 -1.57
CA THR A 56 3.89 -15.91 -1.83
C THR A 56 3.30 -15.13 -2.99
N ALA A 57 3.07 -15.82 -4.09
CA ALA A 57 2.39 -15.24 -5.26
C ALA A 57 0.95 -14.82 -4.92
N THR A 58 0.47 -13.80 -5.58
CA THR A 58 -0.93 -13.41 -5.50
C THR A 58 -1.75 -14.18 -6.53
N ASP A 59 -2.81 -14.82 -6.08
CA ASP A 59 -3.72 -15.58 -6.94
C ASP A 59 -4.39 -14.63 -7.94
N ALA A 60 -4.48 -15.06 -9.20
CA ALA A 60 -5.11 -14.27 -10.27
C ALA A 60 -6.57 -13.87 -9.94
N GLU A 61 -7.26 -14.66 -9.16
CA GLU A 61 -8.62 -14.39 -8.70
C GLU A 61 -8.69 -13.18 -7.76
N GLN A 62 -7.65 -12.92 -6.96
CA GLN A 62 -7.57 -11.72 -6.12
C GLN A 62 -7.66 -10.44 -6.97
N TRP A 63 -6.95 -10.39 -8.09
CA TRP A 63 -7.02 -9.24 -8.99
C TRP A 63 -8.42 -9.01 -9.54
N GLN A 64 -9.17 -10.08 -9.83
CA GLN A 64 -10.55 -9.98 -10.30
C GLN A 64 -11.50 -9.46 -9.21
N TRP A 65 -11.32 -9.90 -7.96
CA TRP A 65 -12.09 -9.41 -6.81
C TRP A 65 -11.78 -7.96 -6.50
N LEU A 66 -10.49 -7.57 -6.52
CA LEU A 66 -10.07 -6.18 -6.31
C LEU A 66 -10.64 -5.24 -7.38
N ALA A 67 -10.61 -5.66 -8.65
CA ALA A 67 -11.22 -4.90 -9.73
C ALA A 67 -12.75 -4.77 -9.56
N ALA A 68 -13.42 -5.82 -9.10
CA ALA A 68 -14.86 -5.78 -8.81
C ALA A 68 -15.21 -4.92 -7.59
N ALA A 69 -14.28 -4.81 -6.61
CA ALA A 69 -14.37 -3.93 -5.45
C ALA A 69 -14.04 -2.46 -5.79
N ASP A 70 -13.87 -2.13 -7.09
CA ASP A 70 -13.57 -0.80 -7.63
C ASP A 70 -12.20 -0.26 -7.17
N MET A 71 -11.21 -1.15 -6.97
CA MET A 71 -9.83 -0.73 -6.86
C MET A 71 -9.33 -0.28 -8.23
N GLN A 72 -8.64 0.85 -8.26
CA GLN A 72 -8.23 1.54 -9.48
C GLN A 72 -6.74 1.32 -9.79
N ALA A 73 -5.94 1.06 -8.76
CA ALA A 73 -4.53 0.80 -8.92
C ALA A 73 -3.99 -0.21 -7.90
N VAL A 74 -2.86 -0.82 -8.24
CA VAL A 74 -2.07 -1.70 -7.39
C VAL A 74 -0.65 -1.18 -7.33
N LEU A 75 -0.10 -1.06 -6.13
CA LEU A 75 1.29 -0.75 -5.87
C LEU A 75 2.01 -1.99 -5.35
N HIS A 76 2.87 -2.59 -6.17
CA HIS A 76 3.74 -3.69 -5.76
C HIS A 76 4.95 -3.15 -4.97
N GLN A 77 5.11 -3.61 -3.74
CA GLN A 77 6.31 -3.35 -2.94
C GLN A 77 7.48 -4.20 -3.45
N HIS A 78 8.70 -3.71 -3.27
CA HIS A 78 9.93 -4.30 -3.82
C HIS A 78 10.81 -4.96 -2.75
N GLN A 79 10.49 -4.79 -1.47
CA GLN A 79 11.24 -5.34 -0.33
C GLN A 79 10.33 -5.57 0.87
N HIS A 80 10.83 -6.36 1.82
CA HIS A 80 10.13 -6.59 3.09
C HIS A 80 9.83 -5.28 3.82
N SER A 81 8.69 -5.23 4.46
CA SER A 81 8.22 -4.07 5.22
C SER A 81 7.71 -4.51 6.61
N TRP A 82 7.41 -3.55 7.46
CA TRP A 82 6.88 -3.79 8.81
C TRP A 82 5.36 -3.56 8.88
N THR A 83 4.66 -3.66 7.74
CA THR A 83 3.21 -3.49 7.70
C THR A 83 2.50 -4.76 8.16
N PHE A 84 1.28 -4.60 8.67
CA PHE A 84 0.48 -5.70 9.18
C PHE A 84 0.08 -6.69 8.07
N SER A 85 -0.25 -6.18 6.90
CA SER A 85 -0.51 -7.02 5.71
C SER A 85 0.73 -7.81 5.27
N HIS A 86 1.95 -7.21 5.35
CA HIS A 86 3.20 -7.91 5.06
C HIS A 86 3.42 -9.09 6.02
N TYR A 87 3.16 -8.90 7.32
CA TYR A 87 3.29 -9.97 8.30
C TYR A 87 2.48 -11.22 7.89
N SER A 88 1.22 -11.04 7.55
CA SER A 88 0.36 -12.13 7.13
C SER A 88 0.77 -12.76 5.81
N LYS A 89 1.18 -11.95 4.81
CA LYS A 89 1.62 -12.47 3.52
C LYS A 89 2.91 -13.27 3.64
N HIS A 90 3.88 -12.77 4.39
CA HIS A 90 5.21 -13.38 4.51
C HIS A 90 5.20 -14.63 5.42
N TYR A 91 4.64 -14.52 6.62
CA TYR A 91 4.72 -15.60 7.61
C TYR A 91 3.61 -16.65 7.52
N HIS A 92 2.46 -16.26 6.98
CA HIS A 92 1.29 -17.15 6.88
C HIS A 92 0.89 -17.51 5.46
N HIS A 93 1.62 -17.02 4.46
CA HIS A 93 1.30 -17.20 3.04
C HIS A 93 -0.14 -16.79 2.70
N ALA A 94 -0.63 -15.74 3.37
CA ALA A 94 -1.95 -15.20 3.12
C ALA A 94 -1.99 -14.36 1.84
N GLN A 95 -3.13 -14.34 1.16
CA GLN A 95 -3.46 -13.31 0.19
C GLN A 95 -3.74 -12.03 0.98
N ALA A 96 -2.77 -11.11 1.02
CA ALA A 96 -2.81 -9.97 1.93
C ALA A 96 -2.48 -8.65 1.21
N PHE A 97 -3.25 -7.62 1.54
CA PHE A 97 -3.14 -6.28 0.95
C PHE A 97 -3.46 -5.21 1.98
N THR A 98 -2.83 -4.04 1.84
CA THR A 98 -3.28 -2.80 2.48
C THR A 98 -4.15 -2.03 1.49
N PHE A 99 -5.37 -1.71 1.86
CA PHE A 99 -6.34 -1.00 1.03
C PHE A 99 -6.37 0.47 1.39
N GLU A 100 -6.19 1.34 0.43
CA GLU A 100 -6.43 2.78 0.55
C GLU A 100 -7.80 3.09 -0.09
N LEU A 101 -8.82 3.27 0.75
CA LEU A 101 -10.24 3.31 0.35
C LEU A 101 -10.77 4.73 0.08
N GLY A 102 -9.87 5.66 -0.17
CA GLY A 102 -10.21 7.05 -0.40
C GLY A 102 -9.58 7.97 0.64
N ARG A 103 -9.88 9.26 0.54
CA ARG A 103 -9.34 10.25 1.46
C ARG A 103 -9.98 10.13 2.83
N VAL A 104 -9.18 10.27 3.89
CA VAL A 104 -9.66 10.30 5.27
C VAL A 104 -10.73 11.38 5.47
N ALA A 105 -11.81 11.02 6.17
CA ALA A 105 -12.88 11.92 6.58
C ALA A 105 -13.20 11.68 8.07
N PRO A 106 -13.84 12.64 8.76
CA PRO A 106 -14.38 12.43 10.09
C PRO A 106 -15.36 11.25 10.15
N PHE A 107 -15.52 10.65 11.33
CA PHE A 107 -16.48 9.55 11.49
C PHE A 107 -17.90 9.98 11.08
N GLY A 108 -18.51 9.17 10.23
CA GLY A 108 -19.86 9.42 9.69
C GLY A 108 -19.90 10.28 8.41
N GLU A 109 -18.78 10.86 7.99
CA GLU A 109 -18.69 11.72 6.80
C GLU A 109 -18.06 10.98 5.59
N ASN A 110 -17.71 9.70 5.75
CA ASN A 110 -17.18 8.90 4.64
C ASN A 110 -18.28 8.62 3.60
N ASP A 111 -17.93 8.67 2.32
CA ASP A 111 -18.82 8.34 1.22
C ASP A 111 -19.05 6.82 1.16
N MET A 112 -20.06 6.35 1.89
CA MET A 112 -20.42 4.92 1.93
C MET A 112 -20.94 4.40 0.60
N ALA A 113 -21.48 5.26 -0.27
CA ALA A 113 -21.90 4.85 -1.60
C ALA A 113 -20.71 4.50 -2.49
N ALA A 114 -19.64 5.25 -2.40
CA ALA A 114 -18.38 4.94 -3.08
C ALA A 114 -17.71 3.65 -2.57
N LEU A 115 -18.01 3.23 -1.34
CA LEU A 115 -17.50 1.99 -0.74
C LEU A 115 -18.40 0.76 -0.98
N ALA A 116 -19.57 0.91 -1.60
CA ALA A 116 -20.51 -0.19 -1.80
C ALA A 116 -19.91 -1.42 -2.52
N PRO A 117 -19.04 -1.29 -3.55
CA PRO A 117 -18.39 -2.45 -4.16
C PRO A 117 -17.48 -3.22 -3.20
N MET A 118 -16.72 -2.51 -2.36
CA MET A 118 -15.87 -3.13 -1.34
C MET A 118 -16.71 -3.83 -0.26
N LEU A 119 -17.79 -3.21 0.19
CA LEU A 119 -18.72 -3.84 1.15
C LEU A 119 -19.35 -5.11 0.58
N THR A 120 -19.64 -5.13 -0.72
CA THR A 120 -20.14 -6.32 -1.41
C THR A 120 -19.10 -7.45 -1.40
N LEU A 121 -17.84 -7.13 -1.72
CA LEU A 121 -16.73 -8.10 -1.63
C LEU A 121 -16.61 -8.68 -0.22
N LEU A 122 -16.51 -7.83 0.80
CA LEU A 122 -16.35 -8.26 2.19
C LEU A 122 -17.54 -9.09 2.68
N SER A 123 -18.75 -8.70 2.32
CA SER A 123 -19.98 -9.42 2.68
C SER A 123 -20.02 -10.81 2.04
N SER A 124 -19.63 -10.92 0.76
CA SER A 124 -19.58 -12.22 0.05
C SER A 124 -18.57 -13.15 0.72
N LEU A 125 -17.34 -12.67 0.97
CA LEU A 125 -16.31 -13.46 1.64
C LEU A 125 -16.74 -13.90 3.04
N SER A 126 -17.32 -12.99 3.83
CA SER A 126 -17.78 -13.30 5.19
C SER A 126 -18.92 -14.30 5.24
N ALA A 127 -19.77 -14.31 4.21
CA ALA A 127 -20.89 -15.25 4.10
C ALA A 127 -20.51 -16.59 3.42
N GLY A 128 -19.26 -16.72 2.95
CA GLY A 128 -18.80 -17.89 2.21
C GLY A 128 -19.38 -17.99 0.79
N TYR A 129 -19.79 -16.87 0.22
CA TYR A 129 -20.21 -16.78 -1.17
C TYR A 129 -19.04 -16.41 -2.07
N GLU A 130 -19.13 -16.80 -3.33
CA GLU A 130 -18.17 -16.35 -4.35
C GLU A 130 -18.30 -14.84 -4.57
N PRO A 131 -17.20 -14.06 -4.40
CA PRO A 131 -17.25 -12.63 -4.64
C PRO A 131 -17.48 -12.29 -6.12
N PRO A 132 -18.02 -11.09 -6.40
CA PRO A 132 -18.09 -10.58 -7.77
C PRO A 132 -16.69 -10.52 -8.41
N LYS A 133 -16.62 -10.73 -9.70
CA LYS A 133 -15.39 -10.70 -10.50
C LYS A 133 -15.50 -9.67 -11.63
N LYS A 134 -14.38 -8.99 -11.88
CA LYS A 134 -14.21 -8.08 -13.04
C LYS A 134 -12.79 -8.25 -13.58
N THR A 135 -12.58 -7.93 -14.86
CA THR A 135 -11.24 -8.02 -15.44
C THR A 135 -10.26 -7.09 -14.74
N ALA A 136 -9.08 -7.60 -14.41
CA ALA A 136 -7.99 -6.85 -13.76
C ALA A 136 -7.42 -5.75 -14.67
N GLU A 137 -7.62 -5.83 -15.99
CA GLU A 137 -7.19 -4.82 -16.97
C GLU A 137 -7.79 -3.42 -16.71
N THR A 138 -8.81 -3.34 -15.87
CA THR A 138 -9.40 -2.05 -15.46
C THR A 138 -8.56 -1.32 -14.42
N MET A 139 -7.56 -1.98 -13.81
CA MET A 139 -6.66 -1.42 -12.82
C MET A 139 -5.30 -1.04 -13.43
N ALA A 140 -4.71 0.03 -12.93
CA ALA A 140 -3.33 0.38 -13.21
C ALA A 140 -2.40 -0.35 -12.23
N PHE A 141 -1.28 -0.88 -12.71
CA PHE A 141 -0.28 -1.55 -11.89
C PHE A 141 1.00 -0.73 -11.84
N PHE A 142 1.57 -0.60 -10.66
CA PHE A 142 2.82 0.09 -10.42
C PHE A 142 3.74 -0.77 -9.56
N LYS A 143 5.05 -0.60 -9.76
CA LYS A 143 6.08 -1.18 -8.88
C LYS A 143 7.01 -0.09 -8.39
N VAL A 144 7.50 -0.24 -7.16
CA VAL A 144 8.50 0.66 -6.60
C VAL A 144 9.81 0.49 -7.37
N GLN A 145 10.40 1.62 -7.79
CA GLN A 145 11.71 1.68 -8.42
C GLN A 145 12.76 2.31 -7.51
N HIS A 146 12.39 3.37 -6.78
CA HIS A 146 13.28 4.03 -5.83
C HIS A 146 12.53 4.43 -4.56
N GLU A 147 13.27 4.61 -3.48
CA GLU A 147 12.80 5.26 -2.26
C GLU A 147 13.57 6.58 -2.09
N LEU A 148 12.84 7.67 -1.88
CA LEU A 148 13.46 8.93 -1.43
C LEU A 148 13.60 8.87 0.08
N MET A 149 14.84 8.80 0.56
CA MET A 149 15.17 8.81 1.99
C MET A 149 15.56 10.22 2.42
N ARG A 150 15.07 10.65 3.59
CA ARG A 150 15.58 11.86 4.23
C ARG A 150 16.89 11.54 4.93
N GLN A 151 18.01 12.08 4.47
CA GLN A 151 19.33 11.84 5.06
C GLN A 151 19.84 13.01 5.90
N ALA A 152 19.24 14.19 5.78
CA ALA A 152 19.69 15.38 6.47
C ALA A 152 18.56 16.26 7.01
N GLU A 153 18.89 17.18 7.93
CA GLU A 153 17.97 18.23 8.37
C GLU A 153 17.55 19.11 7.18
N ALA A 154 18.50 19.47 6.32
CA ALA A 154 18.26 20.25 5.11
C ALA A 154 17.78 19.34 3.95
N PHE A 155 16.62 18.72 4.16
CA PHE A 155 15.90 17.94 3.15
C PHE A 155 14.63 18.67 2.72
N THR A 156 14.38 18.71 1.40
CA THR A 156 13.14 19.26 0.84
C THR A 156 12.66 18.42 -0.33
N LEU A 157 11.33 18.24 -0.46
CA LEU A 157 10.70 17.82 -1.70
C LEU A 157 10.53 19.05 -2.62
N CYS A 158 10.83 18.90 -3.92
CA CYS A 158 10.83 19.97 -4.90
C CYS A 158 9.48 20.13 -5.63
N PHE A 159 8.41 19.65 -5.04
CA PHE A 159 7.03 19.75 -5.52
C PHE A 159 6.08 20.10 -4.36
N ASP A 160 4.86 20.48 -4.67
CA ASP A 160 3.90 20.95 -3.68
C ASP A 160 3.53 19.86 -2.65
N ASN A 161 3.32 20.29 -1.41
CA ASN A 161 3.00 19.35 -0.31
C ASN A 161 1.68 18.61 -0.48
N ASP A 162 0.77 19.09 -1.33
CA ASP A 162 -0.53 18.51 -1.61
C ASP A 162 -0.57 17.70 -2.92
N VAL A 163 0.59 17.49 -3.54
CA VAL A 163 0.69 16.66 -4.76
C VAL A 163 0.02 15.31 -4.52
N PRO A 164 -0.94 14.89 -5.37
CA PRO A 164 -1.63 13.62 -5.21
C PRO A 164 -0.67 12.43 -5.39
N ASN A 165 -0.97 11.32 -4.70
CA ASN A 165 -0.32 10.04 -4.99
C ASN A 165 -0.46 9.70 -6.47
N PHE A 166 0.57 9.07 -7.04
CA PHE A 166 0.72 8.70 -8.44
C PHE A 166 0.90 9.88 -9.41
N SER A 167 1.12 11.10 -8.93
CA SER A 167 1.52 12.23 -9.79
C SER A 167 2.82 11.89 -10.51
N ARG A 168 2.81 12.12 -11.84
CA ARG A 168 3.90 11.81 -12.75
C ARG A 168 4.85 12.97 -12.90
N PHE A 169 6.15 12.68 -12.92
CA PHE A 169 7.23 13.61 -13.12
C PHE A 169 8.12 13.15 -14.27
N GLU A 170 8.44 14.07 -15.18
CA GLU A 170 9.22 13.80 -16.39
C GLU A 170 10.72 13.80 -16.11
N PRO A 171 11.53 13.16 -16.99
CA PRO A 171 12.97 13.26 -16.95
C PRO A 171 13.49 14.70 -16.85
N GLY A 172 14.53 14.91 -16.03
CA GLY A 172 15.09 16.22 -15.74
C GLY A 172 14.42 16.97 -14.58
N THR A 173 13.27 16.47 -14.06
CA THR A 173 12.62 17.08 -12.90
C THR A 173 13.38 16.77 -11.61
N CYS A 174 13.73 17.78 -10.83
CA CYS A 174 14.23 17.59 -9.46
C CYS A 174 13.07 17.24 -8.53
N LEU A 175 13.12 16.08 -7.86
CA LEU A 175 12.10 15.62 -6.91
C LEU A 175 12.44 15.93 -5.46
N ALA A 176 13.73 15.92 -5.11
CA ALA A 176 14.19 16.21 -3.75
C ALA A 176 15.56 16.85 -3.76
N LYS A 177 15.84 17.61 -2.70
CA LYS A 177 17.18 18.11 -2.36
C LYS A 177 17.53 17.69 -0.95
N ASP A 178 18.73 17.14 -0.78
CA ASP A 178 19.25 16.72 0.51
C ASP A 178 20.71 17.11 0.62
N SER A 179 21.10 17.74 1.71
CA SER A 179 22.48 18.23 1.87
C SER A 179 23.53 17.13 2.03
N VAL A 180 23.11 15.89 2.28
CA VAL A 180 23.97 14.70 2.41
C VAL A 180 23.87 13.80 1.18
N ALA A 181 22.65 13.44 0.76
CA ALA A 181 22.41 12.54 -0.38
C ALA A 181 22.50 13.28 -1.74
N GLY A 182 22.42 14.61 -1.75
CA GLY A 182 22.37 15.41 -2.98
C GLY A 182 20.96 15.57 -3.56
N ASP A 183 20.89 16.09 -4.78
CA ASP A 183 19.63 16.29 -5.48
C ASP A 183 19.19 14.99 -6.16
N PHE A 184 17.91 14.62 -6.00
CA PHE A 184 17.32 13.55 -6.76
C PHE A 184 16.61 14.09 -7.99
N ILE A 185 17.14 13.78 -9.16
CA ILE A 185 16.60 14.20 -10.46
C ILE A 185 16.09 12.97 -11.19
N VAL A 186 14.87 13.05 -11.74
CA VAL A 186 14.31 11.98 -12.61
C VAL A 186 15.24 11.82 -13.83
N GLU A 187 15.76 10.62 -14.04
CA GLU A 187 16.70 10.32 -15.12
C GLU A 187 15.96 10.11 -16.46
N GLU A 188 15.95 8.89 -16.96
CA GLU A 188 15.45 8.57 -18.32
C GLU A 188 13.98 8.23 -18.36
N THR A 189 13.46 7.60 -17.31
CA THR A 189 12.07 7.10 -17.22
C THR A 189 11.24 7.97 -16.30
N PRO A 190 10.07 8.46 -16.74
CA PRO A 190 9.16 9.18 -15.86
C PRO A 190 8.82 8.39 -14.61
N LEU A 191 8.79 9.06 -13.46
CA LEU A 191 8.49 8.48 -12.16
C LEU A 191 7.17 9.03 -11.62
N HIS A 192 6.44 8.19 -10.89
CA HIS A 192 5.25 8.61 -10.15
C HIS A 192 5.57 8.61 -8.66
N VAL A 193 5.12 9.64 -7.95
CA VAL A 193 5.35 9.79 -6.51
C VAL A 193 4.19 9.19 -5.72
N VAL A 194 4.48 8.38 -4.70
CA VAL A 194 3.48 7.81 -3.78
C VAL A 194 3.92 8.02 -2.33
N PHE A 195 2.97 8.39 -1.48
CA PHE A 195 3.15 8.67 -0.04
C PHE A 195 4.24 9.71 0.27
N PRO A 196 4.28 10.87 -0.43
CA PRO A 196 5.29 11.88 -0.13
C PRO A 196 5.06 12.53 1.23
N ASN A 197 6.14 12.62 2.04
CA ASN A 197 6.17 13.30 3.33
C ASN A 197 7.60 13.80 3.63
N ALA A 198 7.83 15.10 3.49
CA ALA A 198 9.14 15.70 3.78
C ALA A 198 9.46 15.78 5.29
N GLN A 199 8.47 15.55 6.16
CA GLN A 199 8.58 15.72 7.61
C GLN A 199 8.88 14.42 8.38
N VAL A 200 9.26 13.37 7.66
CA VAL A 200 9.70 12.11 8.29
C VAL A 200 11.01 12.33 9.06
N GLU A 201 11.34 11.43 9.96
CA GLU A 201 12.62 11.45 10.67
C GLU A 201 13.81 11.25 9.72
N ILE A 202 15.00 11.71 10.13
CA ILE A 202 16.25 11.43 9.40
C ILE A 202 16.47 9.91 9.37
N GLY A 203 16.79 9.40 8.19
CA GLY A 203 16.90 7.97 7.92
C GLY A 203 15.60 7.31 7.53
N ALA A 204 14.46 8.01 7.60
CA ALA A 204 13.16 7.48 7.16
C ALA A 204 12.84 7.84 5.71
N ARG A 205 11.94 7.06 5.12
CA ARG A 205 11.49 7.20 3.74
C ARG A 205 10.53 8.39 3.58
N ALA A 206 10.94 9.35 2.77
CA ALA A 206 10.15 10.55 2.45
C ALA A 206 9.17 10.35 1.28
N ALA A 207 9.42 9.42 0.36
CA ALA A 207 8.48 9.05 -0.70
C ALA A 207 8.85 7.73 -1.36
N LEU A 208 7.87 7.09 -2.00
CA LEU A 208 8.09 6.03 -2.99
C LEU A 208 8.06 6.62 -4.39
N LEU A 209 8.99 6.19 -5.24
CA LEU A 209 9.02 6.52 -6.66
C LEU A 209 8.73 5.24 -7.45
N VAL A 210 7.65 5.28 -8.20
CA VAL A 210 7.09 4.08 -8.85
C VAL A 210 6.99 4.25 -10.36
N VAL A 211 7.01 3.14 -11.06
CA VAL A 211 6.80 3.07 -12.52
C VAL A 211 5.64 2.14 -12.84
N PRO A 212 4.98 2.33 -14.00
CA PRO A 212 3.99 1.39 -14.50
C PRO A 212 4.54 -0.04 -14.57
N SER A 213 3.69 -1.00 -14.27
CA SER A 213 3.99 -2.43 -14.23
C SER A 213 2.81 -3.25 -14.73
N HIS A 214 2.82 -4.54 -14.50
CA HIS A 214 1.76 -5.50 -14.78
C HIS A 214 1.38 -6.25 -13.50
N ALA A 215 0.24 -6.93 -13.51
CA ALA A 215 -0.12 -7.86 -12.45
C ALA A 215 1.02 -8.89 -12.26
N ILE A 216 1.48 -9.04 -11.04
CA ILE A 216 2.45 -10.07 -10.66
C ILE A 216 1.66 -11.24 -10.09
N THR A 217 1.77 -12.40 -10.72
CA THR A 217 1.12 -13.66 -10.31
C THR A 217 2.15 -14.74 -10.06
#